data_ac06603d985c828d556d62eecbfbd896
#
_entry.id   ac06603d985c828d556d62eecbfbd896
#
_cell.length_a   1.000
_cell.length_b   1.000
_cell.length_c   1.000
_cell.angle_alpha   90.00
_cell.angle_beta   90.00
_cell.angle_gamma   90.00
#
_symmetry.space_group_name_H-M   'P 1'
#
loop_
_entity.id
_entity.type
_entity.pdbx_description
1 polymer ?
#
loop_
_entity_poly.entity_id
_entity_poly.type
_entity_poly.pdbx_seq_one_letter_code
_entity_poly.pdbx_strand_id
1 'polypeptide(L)'
;MLQKTSSLSHETKAMILESRFIRTNIAQFNENFNPKKTGAAIVNWEKKNHDLNYKMRKMYVVKKDIKVNEVSYKRGQKLMEKPDGVETREINFYEKNTRTAMKELLVCFDWSHPNQIGFTKGKGICDLAQFNRLDYVKIVKLDLSNAFDSITDKQIEYLLRYTFKVNERTAKTLARKWTVKGRMAQGHPLAPAIFNLLTRCATQYVAEHIRNMDIIQYADDILLLEKKHKYVSWKFLKHVFKKYENRGFSINAEKEGFFYKSQHIQHLGLFFNLEHKKWVSAYRKRTRRRIRQARRERNAEVERGNLAWLNLDTEKVHERNIKMMRTIINAKGEPEEMDIKEKAKLVAKFFEENEKNDFRTKLLKILKQNLTHRDFVNFYNYIKRKHSCFKDLSFS
;
A
#
# COMPACT_ATOMS: atom_id res chain seq x y z
N MET A 1 4.00 -12.57 -33.81
CA MET A 1 2.86 -12.37 -32.86
C MET A 1 2.33 -10.93 -32.74
N LEU A 2 2.64 -10.04 -33.66
CA LEU A 2 2.26 -8.62 -33.65
C LEU A 2 1.01 -8.28 -34.50
N GLN A 3 0.51 -9.21 -35.31
CA GLN A 3 -0.52 -8.90 -36.31
C GLN A 3 -1.99 -9.05 -35.86
N LYS A 4 -2.29 -9.47 -34.59
CA LYS A 4 -3.67 -9.63 -34.10
C LYS A 4 -4.23 -8.50 -33.24
N THR A 5 -3.54 -7.35 -33.13
CA THR A 5 -3.98 -6.26 -32.24
C THR A 5 -4.78 -5.16 -32.93
N SER A 6 -4.90 -5.18 -34.24
CA SER A 6 -5.62 -4.14 -35.01
C SER A 6 -7.15 -4.11 -34.77
N SER A 7 -7.75 -5.24 -34.42
CA SER A 7 -9.20 -5.38 -34.21
C SER A 7 -9.67 -5.13 -32.76
N LEU A 8 -8.76 -4.87 -31.82
CA LEU A 8 -9.12 -4.64 -30.44
C LEU A 8 -9.59 -3.19 -30.20
N SER A 9 -10.62 -3.01 -29.36
CA SER A 9 -11.06 -1.68 -28.96
C SER A 9 -9.93 -0.88 -28.29
N HIS A 10 -9.99 0.45 -28.37
CA HIS A 10 -9.02 1.34 -27.72
C HIS A 10 -8.91 1.07 -26.22
N GLU A 11 -10.04 0.86 -25.54
CA GLU A 11 -10.09 0.52 -24.12
C GLU A 11 -9.36 -0.80 -23.79
N THR A 12 -9.58 -1.83 -24.61
CA THR A 12 -8.89 -3.12 -24.47
C THR A 12 -7.39 -2.98 -24.64
N LYS A 13 -6.95 -2.22 -25.65
CA LYS A 13 -5.51 -1.93 -25.87
C LYS A 13 -4.91 -1.22 -24.67
N ALA A 14 -5.61 -0.22 -24.12
CA ALA A 14 -5.15 0.52 -22.95
C ALA A 14 -4.98 -0.40 -21.72
N MET A 15 -5.94 -1.28 -21.42
CA MET A 15 -5.83 -2.24 -20.31
C MET A 15 -4.68 -3.24 -20.47
N ILE A 16 -4.42 -3.71 -21.70
CA ILE A 16 -3.29 -4.60 -21.99
C ILE A 16 -1.96 -3.88 -21.75
N LEU A 17 -1.83 -2.65 -22.25
CA LEU A 17 -0.64 -1.84 -22.08
C LEU A 17 -0.40 -1.55 -20.59
N GLU A 18 -1.43 -1.17 -19.84
CA GLU A 18 -1.35 -0.94 -18.41
C GLU A 18 -0.88 -2.18 -17.65
N SER A 19 -1.47 -3.35 -17.93
CA SER A 19 -1.06 -4.61 -17.28
C SER A 19 0.39 -5.00 -17.60
N ARG A 20 0.86 -4.73 -18.81
CA ARG A 20 2.27 -4.91 -19.18
C ARG A 20 3.17 -3.93 -18.44
N PHE A 21 2.74 -2.69 -18.31
CA PHE A 21 3.47 -1.66 -17.59
C PHE A 21 3.57 -1.99 -16.10
N ILE A 22 2.48 -2.46 -15.46
CA ILE A 22 2.51 -2.98 -14.08
C ILE A 22 3.57 -4.09 -13.94
N ARG A 23 3.62 -5.05 -14.85
CA ARG A 23 4.62 -6.12 -14.84
C ARG A 23 6.05 -5.58 -14.88
N THR A 24 6.33 -4.69 -15.84
CA THR A 24 7.66 -4.09 -15.98
C THR A 24 8.05 -3.32 -14.75
N ASN A 25 7.10 -2.59 -14.20
CA ASN A 25 7.28 -1.83 -12.98
C ASN A 25 7.57 -2.69 -11.75
N ILE A 26 6.83 -3.79 -11.56
CA ILE A 26 7.15 -4.71 -10.48
C ILE A 26 8.56 -5.28 -10.64
N ALA A 27 8.92 -5.71 -11.83
CA ALA A 27 10.24 -6.28 -12.11
C ALA A 27 11.39 -5.28 -11.87
N GLN A 28 11.16 -4.00 -12.14
CA GLN A 28 12.14 -2.93 -11.91
C GLN A 28 12.46 -2.74 -10.41
N PHE A 29 11.45 -2.90 -9.53
CA PHE A 29 11.58 -2.68 -8.09
C PHE A 29 11.71 -3.96 -7.27
N ASN A 30 11.57 -5.13 -7.89
CA ASN A 30 11.64 -6.40 -7.19
C ASN A 30 12.31 -7.48 -8.06
N GLU A 31 13.58 -7.73 -7.78
CA GLU A 31 14.40 -8.72 -8.50
C GLU A 31 13.83 -10.15 -8.39
N ASN A 32 13.10 -10.45 -7.32
CA ASN A 32 12.49 -11.76 -7.08
C ASN A 32 11.17 -11.96 -7.84
N PHE A 33 10.67 -10.95 -8.52
CA PHE A 33 9.43 -11.06 -9.27
C PHE A 33 9.62 -11.90 -10.55
N ASN A 34 9.01 -13.06 -10.55
CA ASN A 34 8.96 -13.91 -11.73
C ASN A 34 7.50 -14.10 -12.18
N PRO A 35 7.08 -13.42 -13.26
CA PRO A 35 5.69 -13.47 -13.70
C PRO A 35 5.23 -14.85 -14.14
N LYS A 36 6.12 -15.69 -14.72
CA LYS A 36 5.77 -17.05 -15.11
C LYS A 36 5.58 -17.97 -13.89
N LYS A 37 6.48 -17.87 -12.90
CA LYS A 37 6.38 -18.63 -11.64
C LYS A 37 5.11 -18.23 -10.88
N THR A 38 4.82 -16.93 -10.77
CA THR A 38 3.60 -16.43 -10.12
C THR A 38 2.36 -16.91 -10.87
N GLY A 39 2.34 -16.83 -12.20
CA GLY A 39 1.22 -17.31 -12.99
C GLY A 39 0.99 -18.81 -12.87
N ALA A 40 2.06 -19.61 -12.84
CA ALA A 40 1.98 -21.06 -12.61
C ALA A 40 1.39 -21.37 -11.22
N ALA A 41 1.79 -20.62 -10.18
CA ALA A 41 1.24 -20.76 -8.84
C ALA A 41 -0.28 -20.46 -8.80
N ILE A 42 -0.73 -19.41 -9.50
CA ILE A 42 -2.16 -19.07 -9.63
C ILE A 42 -2.94 -20.20 -10.35
N VAL A 43 -2.39 -20.73 -11.44
CA VAL A 43 -3.02 -21.84 -12.20
C VAL A 43 -3.10 -23.09 -11.35
N ASN A 44 -2.05 -23.44 -10.63
CA ASN A 44 -2.02 -24.60 -9.74
C ASN A 44 -3.01 -24.43 -8.57
N TRP A 45 -3.09 -23.23 -8.01
CA TRP A 45 -4.08 -22.93 -6.99
C TRP A 45 -5.50 -23.10 -7.51
N GLU A 46 -5.83 -22.64 -8.72
CA GLU A 46 -7.15 -22.82 -9.32
C GLU A 46 -7.47 -24.29 -9.54
N LYS A 47 -6.52 -25.08 -10.03
CA LYS A 47 -6.70 -26.52 -10.20
C LYS A 47 -7.01 -27.23 -8.88
N LYS A 48 -6.28 -26.88 -7.80
CA LYS A 48 -6.47 -27.44 -6.45
C LYS A 48 -7.81 -27.03 -5.84
N ASN A 49 -8.32 -25.86 -6.19
CA ASN A 49 -9.45 -25.22 -5.54
C ASN A 49 -10.64 -25.04 -6.50
N HIS A 50 -10.74 -25.84 -7.56
CA HIS A 50 -11.77 -25.68 -8.59
C HIS A 50 -13.20 -25.92 -8.05
N ASP A 51 -13.36 -26.75 -7.00
CA ASP A 51 -14.63 -27.10 -6.37
C ASP A 51 -15.08 -26.12 -5.29
N LEU A 52 -14.33 -25.04 -5.04
CA LEU A 52 -14.72 -24.08 -4.04
C LEU A 52 -16.06 -23.41 -4.37
N ASN A 53 -16.86 -23.25 -3.35
CA ASN A 53 -18.10 -22.50 -3.47
C ASN A 53 -17.81 -21.00 -3.52
N TYR A 54 -17.93 -20.43 -4.71
CA TYR A 54 -17.73 -18.98 -4.94
C TYR A 54 -19.00 -18.15 -4.72
N LYS A 55 -20.09 -18.75 -4.22
CA LYS A 55 -21.29 -18.00 -3.88
C LYS A 55 -21.02 -17.06 -2.72
N MET A 56 -21.20 -15.77 -2.97
CA MET A 56 -21.07 -14.75 -1.95
C MET A 56 -22.39 -14.55 -1.21
N ARG A 57 -22.28 -14.31 0.09
CA ARG A 57 -23.39 -13.84 0.93
C ARG A 57 -23.28 -12.34 1.13
N LYS A 58 -24.41 -11.65 1.20
CA LYS A 58 -24.46 -10.23 1.44
C LYS A 58 -24.61 -9.91 2.92
N MET A 59 -23.98 -8.82 3.32
CA MET A 59 -24.15 -8.22 4.64
C MET A 59 -24.14 -6.70 4.47
N TYR A 60 -24.90 -6.02 5.27
CA TYR A 60 -24.96 -4.57 5.28
C TYR A 60 -24.31 -4.03 6.54
N VAL A 61 -23.44 -3.04 6.41
CA VAL A 61 -22.75 -2.39 7.53
C VAL A 61 -23.21 -0.95 7.62
N VAL A 62 -23.77 -0.58 8.76
CA VAL A 62 -24.27 0.77 9.03
C VAL A 62 -23.14 1.79 8.98
N LYS A 63 -23.28 2.86 8.17
CA LYS A 63 -22.24 3.87 7.96
C LYS A 63 -22.14 4.89 9.09
N LYS A 64 -23.26 5.26 9.72
CA LYS A 64 -23.34 6.26 10.80
C LYS A 64 -24.37 5.84 11.85
N ASP A 65 -24.22 6.35 13.07
CA ASP A 65 -25.24 6.15 14.11
C ASP A 65 -26.52 6.87 13.66
N ILE A 66 -27.65 6.15 13.65
CA ILE A 66 -28.96 6.68 13.25
C ILE A 66 -30.08 5.96 14.00
N LYS A 67 -31.16 6.67 14.27
CA LYS A 67 -32.43 6.11 14.81
C LYS A 67 -33.51 6.24 13.72
N VAL A 68 -34.12 5.13 13.36
CA VAL A 68 -35.20 5.05 12.38
C VAL A 68 -36.31 4.19 12.96
N ASN A 69 -37.54 4.69 12.97
CA ASN A 69 -38.72 3.98 13.51
C ASN A 69 -38.44 3.34 14.88
N GLU A 70 -37.93 4.15 15.83
CA GLU A 70 -37.57 3.77 17.20
C GLU A 70 -36.41 2.79 17.35
N VAL A 71 -35.93 2.19 16.26
CA VAL A 71 -34.79 1.29 16.25
C VAL A 71 -33.48 2.10 16.11
N SER A 72 -32.55 1.85 17.03
CA SER A 72 -31.22 2.50 17.01
C SER A 72 -30.21 1.63 16.30
N TYR A 73 -29.64 2.17 15.21
CA TYR A 73 -28.56 1.54 14.45
C TYR A 73 -27.24 2.21 14.77
N LYS A 74 -26.22 1.42 15.10
CA LYS A 74 -24.88 1.93 15.44
C LYS A 74 -23.93 1.79 14.27
N ARG A 75 -23.07 2.78 14.07
CA ARG A 75 -22.00 2.72 13.07
C ARG A 75 -21.16 1.43 13.21
N GLY A 76 -21.04 0.70 12.13
CA GLY A 76 -20.31 -0.56 12.07
C GLY A 76 -21.16 -1.78 12.47
N GLN A 77 -22.43 -1.60 12.82
CA GLN A 77 -23.37 -2.70 13.04
C GLN A 77 -23.56 -3.47 11.73
N LYS A 78 -23.50 -4.80 11.85
CA LYS A 78 -23.65 -5.73 10.72
C LYS A 78 -25.07 -6.25 10.71
N LEU A 79 -25.68 -6.20 9.55
CA LEU A 79 -27.07 -6.60 9.30
C LEU A 79 -27.12 -7.55 8.12
N MET A 80 -27.96 -8.55 8.17
CA MET A 80 -28.15 -9.49 7.04
C MET A 80 -29.10 -8.92 5.98
N GLU A 81 -29.97 -8.03 6.39
CA GLU A 81 -30.92 -7.32 5.52
C GLU A 81 -30.65 -5.82 5.59
N LYS A 82 -30.90 -5.13 4.47
CA LYS A 82 -30.77 -3.67 4.41
C LYS A 82 -32.03 -3.03 5.00
N PRO A 83 -31.93 -2.32 6.14
CA PRO A 83 -33.08 -1.61 6.68
C PRO A 83 -33.37 -0.36 5.85
N ASP A 84 -34.65 -0.05 5.70
CA ASP A 84 -35.11 1.16 5.00
C ASP A 84 -34.70 2.41 5.79
N GLY A 85 -34.34 3.46 5.06
CA GLY A 85 -33.92 4.74 5.65
C GLY A 85 -32.56 4.73 6.34
N VAL A 86 -31.84 3.59 6.37
CA VAL A 86 -30.51 3.49 7.00
C VAL A 86 -29.44 3.45 5.94
N GLU A 87 -28.48 4.38 6.02
CA GLU A 87 -27.32 4.39 5.15
C GLU A 87 -26.37 3.25 5.50
N THR A 88 -26.24 2.30 4.58
CA THR A 88 -25.40 1.10 4.78
C THR A 88 -24.36 0.96 3.66
N ARG A 89 -23.34 0.16 3.95
CA ARG A 89 -22.38 -0.34 2.97
C ARG A 89 -22.65 -1.83 2.77
N GLU A 90 -22.89 -2.24 1.53
CA GLU A 90 -22.97 -3.65 1.18
C GLU A 90 -21.59 -4.28 1.21
N ILE A 91 -21.44 -5.38 1.92
CA ILE A 91 -20.22 -6.19 1.96
C ILE A 91 -20.58 -7.58 1.51
N ASN A 92 -19.87 -8.10 0.54
CA ASN A 92 -20.00 -9.45 0.06
C ASN A 92 -18.88 -10.32 0.64
N PHE A 93 -19.22 -11.47 1.19
CA PHE A 93 -18.26 -12.37 1.80
C PHE A 93 -18.48 -13.81 1.35
N TYR A 94 -17.36 -14.50 1.20
CA TYR A 94 -17.37 -15.95 0.92
C TYR A 94 -17.52 -16.76 2.19
N GLU A 95 -17.90 -18.00 2.05
CA GLU A 95 -17.81 -19.00 3.11
C GLU A 95 -16.36 -19.13 3.61
N LYS A 96 -16.21 -19.62 4.84
CA LYS A 96 -14.94 -19.70 5.54
C LYS A 96 -13.85 -20.41 4.71
N ASN A 97 -14.17 -21.55 4.12
CA ASN A 97 -13.20 -22.35 3.35
C ASN A 97 -12.71 -21.61 2.10
N THR A 98 -13.63 -21.05 1.29
CA THR A 98 -13.28 -20.25 0.10
C THR A 98 -12.46 -19.03 0.48
N ARG A 99 -12.84 -18.33 1.55
CA ARG A 99 -12.08 -17.19 2.04
C ARG A 99 -10.68 -17.53 2.51
N THR A 100 -10.52 -18.70 3.18
CA THR A 100 -9.20 -19.18 3.63
C THR A 100 -8.32 -19.52 2.44
N ALA A 101 -8.83 -20.28 1.48
CA ALA A 101 -8.09 -20.63 0.26
C ALA A 101 -7.68 -19.36 -0.54
N MET A 102 -8.58 -18.37 -0.65
CA MET A 102 -8.22 -17.09 -1.31
C MET A 102 -7.12 -16.33 -0.58
N LYS A 103 -7.04 -16.41 0.75
CA LYS A 103 -5.96 -15.77 1.52
C LYS A 103 -4.59 -16.41 1.22
N GLU A 104 -4.54 -17.70 0.93
CA GLU A 104 -3.30 -18.37 0.49
C GLU A 104 -2.79 -17.76 -0.82
N LEU A 105 -3.70 -17.32 -1.68
CA LEU A 105 -3.36 -16.73 -2.96
C LEU A 105 -2.81 -15.29 -2.86
N LEU A 106 -2.99 -14.62 -1.71
CA LEU A 106 -2.53 -13.24 -1.51
C LEU A 106 -1.04 -13.06 -1.79
N VAL A 107 -0.22 -14.07 -1.49
CA VAL A 107 1.23 -14.02 -1.76
C VAL A 107 1.56 -13.79 -3.24
N CYS A 108 0.68 -14.22 -4.15
CA CYS A 108 0.84 -14.01 -5.59
C CYS A 108 0.58 -12.55 -6.02
N PHE A 109 -0.06 -11.76 -5.17
CA PHE A 109 -0.48 -10.37 -5.45
C PHE A 109 0.22 -9.34 -4.56
N ASP A 110 1.15 -9.77 -3.70
CA ASP A 110 1.86 -8.90 -2.75
C ASP A 110 3.03 -8.17 -3.44
N TRP A 111 2.71 -7.36 -4.46
CA TRP A 111 3.65 -6.58 -5.27
C TRP A 111 3.30 -5.10 -5.26
N SER A 112 2.89 -4.59 -4.11
CA SER A 112 2.55 -3.17 -3.94
C SER A 112 3.78 -2.26 -4.08
N HIS A 113 3.56 -1.00 -4.44
CA HIS A 113 4.62 0.01 -4.42
C HIS A 113 5.04 0.31 -2.96
N PRO A 114 6.31 0.66 -2.68
CA PRO A 114 6.75 1.02 -1.32
C PRO A 114 5.88 2.04 -0.60
N ASN A 115 5.35 3.02 -1.31
CA ASN A 115 4.47 4.06 -0.76
C ASN A 115 2.99 3.63 -0.63
N GLN A 116 2.64 2.42 -1.06
CA GLN A 116 1.35 1.79 -0.79
C GLN A 116 1.46 1.00 0.51
N ILE A 117 1.05 1.60 1.62
CA ILE A 117 1.19 1.02 2.97
C ILE A 117 -0.05 0.27 3.44
N GLY A 118 -1.20 0.48 2.78
CA GLY A 118 -2.44 -0.21 3.09
C GLY A 118 -2.49 -1.61 2.45
N PHE A 119 -2.83 -2.62 3.25
CA PHE A 119 -2.97 -4.01 2.81
C PHE A 119 -1.71 -4.62 2.17
N THR A 120 -0.56 -4.06 2.43
CA THR A 120 0.74 -4.55 1.99
C THR A 120 1.38 -5.36 3.10
N LYS A 121 1.88 -6.56 2.79
CA LYS A 121 2.50 -7.42 3.79
C LYS A 121 3.69 -6.72 4.47
N GLY A 122 3.74 -6.80 5.79
CA GLY A 122 4.79 -6.18 6.60
C GLY A 122 4.69 -4.67 6.72
N LYS A 123 3.71 -4.02 6.08
CA LYS A 123 3.47 -2.59 6.17
C LYS A 123 2.18 -2.28 6.92
N GLY A 124 2.06 -1.06 7.38
CA GLY A 124 0.89 -0.59 8.09
C GLY A 124 1.01 0.88 8.47
N ILE A 125 0.12 1.32 9.35
CA ILE A 125 0.04 2.73 9.75
C ILE A 125 1.34 3.24 10.38
N CYS A 126 2.12 2.38 11.04
CA CYS A 126 3.42 2.77 11.61
C CYS A 126 4.41 3.23 10.56
N ASP A 127 4.27 2.76 9.31
CA ASP A 127 5.15 3.16 8.21
C ASP A 127 4.93 4.61 7.76
N LEU A 128 3.88 5.30 8.25
CA LEU A 128 3.75 6.74 8.12
C LEU A 128 4.93 7.49 8.73
N ALA A 129 5.66 6.90 9.68
CA ALA A 129 6.84 7.51 10.29
C ALA A 129 7.95 7.83 9.27
N GLN A 130 8.06 7.07 8.18
CA GLN A 130 9.02 7.35 7.11
C GLN A 130 8.77 8.68 6.40
N PHE A 131 7.56 9.24 6.55
CA PHE A 131 7.15 10.52 5.98
C PHE A 131 7.19 11.68 7.00
N ASN A 132 7.83 11.50 8.14
CA ASN A 132 8.10 12.58 9.09
C ASN A 132 9.22 13.47 8.53
N ARG A 133 8.88 14.67 8.04
CA ARG A 133 9.83 15.61 7.45
C ARG A 133 9.57 17.03 7.92
N LEU A 134 10.63 17.79 8.08
CA LEU A 134 10.58 19.19 8.50
C LEU A 134 10.17 20.15 7.37
N ASP A 135 10.29 19.71 6.11
CA ASP A 135 10.09 20.54 4.94
C ASP A 135 8.69 20.47 4.31
N TYR A 136 7.76 19.68 4.87
CA TYR A 136 6.39 19.71 4.40
C TYR A 136 5.69 21.03 4.73
N VAL A 137 5.03 21.61 3.73
CA VAL A 137 4.31 22.88 3.82
C VAL A 137 2.81 22.74 3.59
N LYS A 138 2.40 21.69 2.88
CA LYS A 138 1.01 21.44 2.53
C LYS A 138 0.75 19.96 2.38
N ILE A 139 -0.44 19.52 2.71
CA ILE A 139 -0.91 18.17 2.48
C ILE A 139 -2.22 18.23 1.71
N VAL A 140 -2.31 17.41 0.68
CA VAL A 140 -3.55 17.18 -0.07
C VAL A 140 -4.04 15.79 0.27
N LYS A 141 -5.26 15.71 0.78
CA LYS A 141 -5.94 14.44 1.04
C LYS A 141 -6.89 14.15 -0.11
N LEU A 142 -6.81 12.96 -0.67
CA LEU A 142 -7.67 12.46 -1.72
C LEU A 142 -8.31 11.15 -1.26
N ASP A 143 -9.53 10.89 -1.76
CA ASP A 143 -10.27 9.66 -1.52
C ASP A 143 -10.80 9.16 -2.88
N LEU A 144 -10.67 7.88 -3.14
CA LEU A 144 -11.19 7.30 -4.37
C LEU A 144 -12.60 6.75 -4.14
N SER A 145 -13.54 7.19 -4.98
CA SER A 145 -14.93 6.76 -4.88
C SER A 145 -15.09 5.30 -5.26
N ASN A 146 -15.78 4.53 -4.40
CA ASN A 146 -16.14 3.14 -4.68
C ASN A 146 -14.97 2.30 -5.23
N ALA A 147 -13.77 2.49 -4.68
CA ALA A 147 -12.52 1.98 -5.21
C ALA A 147 -12.55 0.50 -5.57
N PHE A 148 -13.10 -0.36 -4.71
CA PHE A 148 -13.15 -1.80 -4.97
C PHE A 148 -14.22 -2.15 -6.02
N ASP A 149 -15.40 -1.51 -5.96
CA ASP A 149 -16.48 -1.73 -6.92
C ASP A 149 -16.15 -1.15 -8.33
N SER A 150 -15.09 -0.33 -8.42
CA SER A 150 -14.57 0.16 -9.70
C SER A 150 -13.71 -0.86 -10.43
N ILE A 151 -13.25 -1.91 -9.75
CA ILE A 151 -12.44 -2.97 -10.36
C ILE A 151 -13.34 -3.89 -11.19
N THR A 152 -13.08 -3.96 -12.48
CA THR A 152 -13.85 -4.79 -13.40
C THR A 152 -13.24 -6.18 -13.60
N ASP A 153 -14.07 -7.13 -14.02
CA ASP A 153 -13.62 -8.47 -14.42
C ASP A 153 -12.58 -8.43 -15.54
N LYS A 154 -12.75 -7.52 -16.51
CA LYS A 154 -11.77 -7.30 -17.58
C LYS A 154 -10.42 -6.84 -17.05
N GLN A 155 -10.39 -5.89 -16.11
CA GLN A 155 -9.12 -5.47 -15.49
C GLN A 155 -8.45 -6.62 -14.77
N ILE A 156 -9.21 -7.46 -14.05
CA ILE A 156 -8.67 -8.66 -13.38
C ILE A 156 -8.14 -9.66 -14.42
N GLU A 157 -8.90 -9.95 -15.48
CA GLU A 157 -8.47 -10.84 -16.56
C GLU A 157 -7.14 -10.36 -17.16
N TYR A 158 -7.05 -9.09 -17.53
CA TYR A 158 -5.84 -8.56 -18.16
C TYR A 158 -4.66 -8.50 -17.19
N LEU A 159 -4.89 -8.16 -15.92
CA LEU A 159 -3.86 -8.25 -14.87
C LEU A 159 -3.29 -9.67 -14.80
N LEU A 160 -4.14 -10.69 -14.73
CA LEU A 160 -3.73 -12.08 -14.68
C LEU A 160 -2.95 -12.51 -15.94
N ARG A 161 -3.43 -12.16 -17.13
CA ARG A 161 -2.81 -12.57 -18.40
C ARG A 161 -1.49 -11.85 -18.68
N TYR A 162 -1.45 -10.56 -18.52
CA TYR A 162 -0.33 -9.74 -19.02
C TYR A 162 0.67 -9.38 -17.93
N THR A 163 0.26 -9.31 -16.66
CA THR A 163 1.18 -9.12 -15.54
C THR A 163 1.74 -10.46 -15.09
N PHE A 164 0.90 -11.44 -14.80
CA PHE A 164 1.30 -12.71 -14.19
C PHE A 164 1.42 -13.88 -15.17
N LYS A 165 1.17 -13.67 -16.46
CA LYS A 165 1.30 -14.71 -17.49
C LYS A 165 0.38 -15.93 -17.30
N VAL A 166 -0.75 -15.75 -16.65
CA VAL A 166 -1.81 -16.76 -16.58
C VAL A 166 -2.42 -16.97 -17.97
N ASN A 167 -2.73 -18.21 -18.33
CA ASN A 167 -3.40 -18.50 -19.61
C ASN A 167 -4.80 -17.86 -19.66
N GLU A 168 -5.27 -17.60 -20.87
CA GLU A 168 -6.52 -16.86 -21.10
C GLU A 168 -7.74 -17.53 -20.45
N ARG A 169 -7.87 -18.85 -20.61
CA ARG A 169 -9.01 -19.61 -20.07
C ARG A 169 -9.09 -19.47 -18.55
N THR A 170 -7.99 -19.73 -17.86
CA THR A 170 -7.95 -19.62 -16.39
C THR A 170 -8.17 -18.20 -15.93
N ALA A 171 -7.56 -17.22 -16.61
CA ALA A 171 -7.73 -15.79 -16.25
C ALA A 171 -9.19 -15.34 -16.38
N LYS A 172 -9.88 -15.70 -17.46
CA LYS A 172 -11.32 -15.42 -17.65
C LYS A 172 -12.17 -16.11 -16.59
N THR A 173 -11.87 -17.36 -16.28
CA THR A 173 -12.60 -18.12 -15.25
C THR A 173 -12.46 -17.47 -13.88
N LEU A 174 -11.24 -17.15 -13.47
CA LEU A 174 -10.97 -16.49 -12.17
C LEU A 174 -11.59 -15.11 -12.10
N ALA A 175 -11.46 -14.30 -13.13
CA ALA A 175 -12.05 -12.96 -13.18
C ALA A 175 -13.58 -13.00 -12.96
N ARG A 176 -14.28 -13.95 -13.60
CA ARG A 176 -15.72 -14.17 -13.39
C ARG A 176 -16.04 -14.69 -11.99
N LYS A 177 -15.26 -15.61 -11.45
CA LYS A 177 -15.45 -16.16 -10.10
C LYS A 177 -15.25 -15.12 -9.00
N TRP A 178 -14.38 -14.12 -9.24
CA TRP A 178 -14.03 -13.09 -8.26
C TRP A 178 -14.89 -11.82 -8.35
N THR A 179 -15.78 -11.76 -9.31
CA THR A 179 -16.64 -10.60 -9.51
C THR A 179 -18.12 -10.94 -9.37
N VAL A 180 -18.90 -9.93 -8.99
CA VAL A 180 -20.37 -9.97 -8.97
C VAL A 180 -20.83 -8.92 -9.96
N LYS A 181 -21.62 -9.33 -10.95
CA LYS A 181 -22.07 -8.44 -12.04
C LYS A 181 -20.91 -7.72 -12.74
N GLY A 182 -19.78 -8.44 -12.95
CA GLY A 182 -18.60 -7.92 -13.63
C GLY A 182 -17.74 -6.95 -12.80
N ARG A 183 -17.99 -6.80 -11.49
CA ARG A 183 -17.25 -5.91 -10.60
C ARG A 183 -16.78 -6.63 -9.35
N MET A 184 -15.60 -6.28 -8.86
CA MET A 184 -15.06 -6.87 -7.64
C MET A 184 -15.85 -6.38 -6.43
N ALA A 185 -16.36 -7.32 -5.66
CA ALA A 185 -17.21 -7.00 -4.52
C ALA A 185 -16.42 -6.49 -3.32
N GLN A 186 -16.98 -5.54 -2.60
CA GLN A 186 -16.45 -5.08 -1.33
C GLN A 186 -16.47 -6.21 -0.30
N GLY A 187 -15.31 -6.53 0.32
CA GLY A 187 -15.13 -7.69 1.20
C GLY A 187 -14.48 -8.91 0.54
N HIS A 188 -14.20 -8.84 -0.76
CA HIS A 188 -13.41 -9.86 -1.45
C HIS A 188 -11.97 -9.91 -0.89
N PRO A 189 -11.43 -11.08 -0.51
CA PRO A 189 -10.13 -11.17 0.14
C PRO A 189 -8.96 -10.61 -0.67
N LEU A 190 -9.02 -10.73 -2.01
CA LEU A 190 -7.97 -10.25 -2.91
C LEU A 190 -8.17 -8.79 -3.35
N ALA A 191 -9.34 -8.18 -3.10
CA ALA A 191 -9.64 -6.84 -3.59
C ALA A 191 -8.58 -5.79 -3.21
N PRO A 192 -8.10 -5.72 -1.96
CA PRO A 192 -7.09 -4.73 -1.59
C PRO A 192 -5.76 -4.90 -2.33
N ALA A 193 -5.31 -6.15 -2.51
CA ALA A 193 -4.05 -6.43 -3.20
C ALA A 193 -4.15 -6.13 -4.71
N ILE A 194 -5.25 -6.54 -5.34
CA ILE A 194 -5.53 -6.23 -6.75
C ILE A 194 -5.65 -4.72 -6.96
N PHE A 195 -6.33 -4.02 -6.05
CA PHE A 195 -6.44 -2.56 -6.08
C PHE A 195 -5.07 -1.88 -6.03
N ASN A 196 -4.21 -2.30 -5.10
CA ASN A 196 -2.85 -1.77 -5.00
C ASN A 196 -2.07 -1.98 -6.31
N LEU A 197 -2.20 -3.14 -6.95
CA LEU A 197 -1.54 -3.40 -8.24
C LEU A 197 -2.07 -2.48 -9.34
N LEU A 198 -3.37 -2.30 -9.45
CA LEU A 198 -3.98 -1.44 -10.47
C LEU A 198 -3.64 0.04 -10.28
N THR A 199 -3.47 0.50 -9.05
CA THR A 199 -3.07 1.87 -8.72
C THR A 199 -1.56 2.07 -8.62
N ARG A 200 -0.77 1.00 -8.63
CA ARG A 200 0.69 1.02 -8.46
C ARG A 200 1.38 2.05 -9.35
N CYS A 201 1.05 2.03 -10.65
CA CYS A 201 1.69 2.92 -11.61
C CYS A 201 1.35 4.40 -11.40
N ALA A 202 0.16 4.71 -10.88
CA ALA A 202 -0.20 6.07 -10.51
C ALA A 202 0.61 6.54 -9.29
N THR A 203 0.70 5.69 -8.27
CA THR A 203 1.51 5.96 -7.07
C THR A 203 2.98 6.15 -7.42
N GLN A 204 3.54 5.28 -8.26
CA GLN A 204 4.92 5.38 -8.73
C GLN A 204 5.15 6.67 -9.52
N TYR A 205 4.26 7.01 -10.44
CA TYR A 205 4.40 8.24 -11.23
C TYR A 205 4.58 9.46 -10.33
N VAL A 206 3.77 9.56 -9.26
CA VAL A 206 3.92 10.65 -8.29
C VAL A 206 5.24 10.55 -7.54
N ALA A 207 5.59 9.36 -7.06
CA ALA A 207 6.79 9.15 -6.26
C ALA A 207 8.09 9.47 -7.00
N GLU A 208 8.16 9.16 -8.30
CA GLU A 208 9.38 9.30 -9.09
C GLU A 208 9.49 10.61 -9.86
N HIS A 209 8.38 11.07 -10.44
CA HIS A 209 8.41 12.22 -11.34
C HIS A 209 8.17 13.55 -10.64
N ILE A 210 7.74 13.51 -9.37
CA ILE A 210 7.38 14.72 -8.64
C ILE A 210 8.30 14.94 -7.46
N ARG A 211 9.47 15.52 -7.76
CA ARG A 211 10.54 15.77 -6.78
C ARG A 211 10.10 16.50 -5.49
N ASN A 212 9.03 17.30 -5.59
CA ASN A 212 8.59 18.14 -4.46
C ASN A 212 7.38 17.55 -3.72
N MET A 213 7.00 16.32 -4.00
CA MET A 213 5.83 15.70 -3.41
C MET A 213 6.13 14.27 -3.02
N ASP A 214 5.73 13.92 -1.83
CA ASP A 214 5.64 12.53 -1.42
C ASP A 214 4.21 12.06 -1.53
N ILE A 215 4.02 10.80 -1.83
CA ILE A 215 2.72 10.15 -1.88
C ILE A 215 2.67 9.01 -0.88
N ILE A 216 1.54 8.92 -0.19
CA ILE A 216 1.21 7.77 0.66
C ILE A 216 -0.16 7.28 0.23
N GLN A 217 -0.26 6.00 -0.05
CA GLN A 217 -1.55 5.38 -0.35
C GLN A 217 -1.89 4.31 0.68
N TYR A 218 -3.06 4.44 1.28
CA TYR A 218 -3.66 3.40 2.13
C TYR A 218 -5.03 3.03 1.57
N ALA A 219 -5.09 1.98 0.77
CA ALA A 219 -6.27 1.65 -0.03
C ALA A 219 -6.74 2.84 -0.87
N ASP A 220 -8.00 3.25 -0.68
CA ASP A 220 -8.65 4.39 -1.34
C ASP A 220 -8.24 5.76 -0.78
N ASP A 221 -7.66 5.81 0.41
CA ASP A 221 -7.15 7.03 1.02
C ASP A 221 -5.73 7.37 0.50
N ILE A 222 -5.55 8.53 -0.11
CA ILE A 222 -4.28 8.99 -0.66
C ILE A 222 -3.88 10.32 -0.02
N LEU A 223 -2.64 10.43 0.41
CA LEU A 223 -2.04 11.68 0.86
C LEU A 223 -0.92 12.10 -0.10
N LEU A 224 -0.94 13.35 -0.50
CA LEU A 224 0.14 14.01 -1.21
C LEU A 224 0.76 15.04 -0.26
N LEU A 225 2.04 14.90 0.03
CA LEU A 225 2.79 15.70 1.00
C LEU A 225 3.73 16.63 0.23
N GLU A 226 3.38 17.90 0.10
CA GLU A 226 4.15 18.90 -0.64
C GLU A 226 5.31 19.43 0.20
N LYS A 227 6.52 19.40 -0.38
CA LYS A 227 7.76 19.87 0.24
C LYS A 227 7.97 21.36 -0.01
N LYS A 228 8.69 22.00 0.90
CA LYS A 228 9.14 23.39 0.79
C LYS A 228 9.94 23.57 -0.50
N HIS A 229 9.64 24.59 -1.31
CA HIS A 229 10.40 25.16 -2.43
C HIS A 229 9.80 25.08 -3.84
N LYS A 230 8.71 24.40 -4.13
CA LYS A 230 8.02 24.59 -5.42
C LYS A 230 6.52 24.39 -5.25
N TYR A 231 5.79 25.41 -5.62
CA TYR A 231 4.34 25.41 -5.60
C TYR A 231 3.81 24.33 -6.55
N VAL A 232 3.12 23.34 -6.02
CA VAL A 232 2.39 22.38 -6.85
C VAL A 232 1.10 23.04 -7.31
N SER A 233 1.04 23.33 -8.61
CA SER A 233 -0.13 23.98 -9.20
C SER A 233 -1.34 23.05 -9.23
N TRP A 234 -2.54 23.63 -9.21
CA TRP A 234 -3.79 22.89 -9.40
C TRP A 234 -3.81 22.10 -10.73
N LYS A 235 -3.24 22.66 -11.80
CA LYS A 235 -3.06 21.99 -13.08
C LYS A 235 -2.31 20.67 -12.95
N PHE A 236 -1.32 20.66 -12.07
CA PHE A 236 -0.53 19.47 -11.80
C PHE A 236 -1.31 18.42 -11.00
N LEU A 237 -2.07 18.82 -9.97
CA LEU A 237 -2.93 17.91 -9.22
C LEU A 237 -3.96 17.24 -10.13
N LYS A 238 -4.57 18.00 -11.07
CA LYS A 238 -5.44 17.42 -12.11
C LYS A 238 -4.73 16.34 -12.94
N HIS A 239 -3.45 16.52 -13.23
CA HIS A 239 -2.68 15.50 -13.94
C HIS A 239 -2.48 14.23 -13.11
N VAL A 240 -2.23 14.37 -11.80
CA VAL A 240 -2.18 13.22 -10.88
C VAL A 240 -3.54 12.51 -10.84
N PHE A 241 -4.63 13.27 -10.71
CA PHE A 241 -6.00 12.72 -10.70
C PHE A 241 -6.28 11.90 -11.96
N LYS A 242 -5.93 12.44 -13.12
CA LYS A 242 -6.09 11.76 -14.40
C LYS A 242 -5.34 10.42 -14.47
N LYS A 243 -4.26 10.23 -13.69
CA LYS A 243 -3.57 8.94 -13.62
C LYS A 243 -4.42 7.85 -12.96
N TYR A 244 -5.24 8.21 -11.98
CA TYR A 244 -6.19 7.28 -11.36
C TYR A 244 -7.45 7.11 -12.23
N GLU A 245 -7.97 8.20 -12.78
CA GLU A 245 -9.18 8.19 -13.65
C GLU A 245 -8.96 7.35 -14.90
N ASN A 246 -7.81 7.44 -15.54
CA ASN A 246 -7.44 6.59 -16.69
C ASN A 246 -7.45 5.08 -16.38
N ARG A 247 -7.49 4.72 -15.09
CA ARG A 247 -7.57 3.34 -14.60
C ARG A 247 -8.96 2.99 -14.09
N GLY A 248 -9.96 3.85 -14.34
CA GLY A 248 -11.33 3.65 -13.93
C GLY A 248 -11.62 3.99 -12.47
N PHE A 249 -10.73 4.71 -11.78
CA PHE A 249 -10.92 5.16 -10.40
C PHE A 249 -11.28 6.65 -10.37
N SER A 250 -12.45 6.97 -9.86
CA SER A 250 -12.91 8.36 -9.73
C SER A 250 -12.49 8.95 -8.39
N ILE A 251 -12.08 10.21 -8.38
CA ILE A 251 -11.78 10.95 -7.16
C ILE A 251 -13.08 11.47 -6.53
N ASN A 252 -13.17 11.34 -5.23
CA ASN A 252 -14.30 11.85 -4.46
C ASN A 252 -14.06 13.33 -4.09
N ALA A 253 -14.60 14.24 -4.91
CA ALA A 253 -14.42 15.67 -4.72
C ALA A 253 -14.94 16.19 -3.36
N GLU A 254 -15.95 15.54 -2.76
CA GLU A 254 -16.50 15.93 -1.46
C GLU A 254 -15.53 15.66 -0.29
N LYS A 255 -14.58 14.74 -0.48
CA LYS A 255 -13.60 14.36 0.55
C LYS A 255 -12.21 14.90 0.26
N GLU A 256 -12.02 15.64 -0.82
CA GLU A 256 -10.78 16.36 -1.05
C GLU A 256 -10.53 17.37 0.06
N GLY A 257 -9.30 17.43 0.52
CA GLY A 257 -8.90 18.41 1.53
C GLY A 257 -7.50 18.95 1.28
N PHE A 258 -7.38 20.27 1.37
CA PHE A 258 -6.10 20.97 1.33
C PHE A 258 -5.78 21.46 2.73
N PHE A 259 -4.62 21.07 3.27
CA PHE A 259 -4.22 21.39 4.62
C PHE A 259 -2.88 22.13 4.61
N TYR A 260 -2.83 23.25 5.32
CA TYR A 260 -1.67 24.13 5.41
C TYR A 260 -1.02 24.08 6.81
N LYS A 261 0.10 24.74 6.98
CA LYS A 261 0.98 24.68 8.17
C LYS A 261 0.27 24.81 9.52
N SER A 262 -0.80 25.59 9.60
CA SER A 262 -1.57 25.80 10.85
C SER A 262 -2.65 24.74 11.10
N GLN A 263 -2.87 23.82 10.18
CA GLN A 263 -3.95 22.85 10.25
C GLN A 263 -3.46 21.47 10.68
N HIS A 264 -4.27 20.78 11.46
CA HIS A 264 -4.05 19.40 11.81
C HIS A 264 -4.80 18.48 10.83
N ILE A 265 -4.10 17.47 10.32
CA ILE A 265 -4.69 16.52 9.39
C ILE A 265 -4.94 15.22 10.11
N GLN A 266 -6.18 14.77 10.02
CA GLN A 266 -6.54 13.44 10.48
C GLN A 266 -6.55 12.46 9.31
N HIS A 267 -5.74 11.40 9.42
CA HIS A 267 -5.67 10.34 8.44
C HIS A 267 -5.54 9.00 9.16
N LEU A 268 -6.38 8.02 8.81
CA LEU A 268 -6.38 6.68 9.40
C LEU A 268 -6.43 6.67 10.95
N GLY A 269 -6.99 7.72 11.54
CA GLY A 269 -7.04 7.90 12.99
C GLY A 269 -5.75 8.37 13.63
N LEU A 270 -4.80 8.82 12.84
CA LEU A 270 -3.64 9.58 13.28
C LEU A 270 -3.82 11.06 12.96
N PHE A 271 -3.18 11.90 13.75
CA PHE A 271 -3.00 13.31 13.43
C PHE A 271 -1.59 13.54 12.92
N PHE A 272 -1.47 14.24 11.82
CA PHE A 272 -0.22 14.88 11.43
C PHE A 272 -0.28 16.35 11.81
N ASN A 273 0.65 16.75 12.64
CA ASN A 273 0.82 18.14 12.97
C ASN A 273 1.92 18.72 12.06
N LEU A 274 1.54 19.63 11.17
CA LEU A 274 2.49 20.31 10.26
C LEU A 274 3.51 21.18 10.99
N GLU A 275 3.22 21.61 12.21
CA GLU A 275 4.15 22.37 13.05
C GLU A 275 5.22 21.45 13.65
N HIS A 276 4.81 20.35 14.26
CA HIS A 276 5.71 19.37 14.88
C HIS A 276 6.23 18.31 13.92
N LYS A 277 5.69 18.23 12.70
CA LYS A 277 6.10 17.29 11.64
C LYS A 277 6.04 15.81 12.04
N LYS A 278 5.14 15.46 12.91
CA LYS A 278 5.00 14.11 13.47
C LYS A 278 3.57 13.57 13.34
N TRP A 279 3.48 12.28 13.09
CA TRP A 279 2.23 11.53 13.20
C TRP A 279 2.01 11.10 14.64
N VAL A 280 0.86 11.43 15.21
CA VAL A 280 0.51 11.08 16.57
C VAL A 280 -0.86 10.39 16.63
N SER A 281 -1.04 9.47 17.58
CA SER A 281 -2.31 8.77 17.74
C SER A 281 -3.42 9.71 18.21
N ALA A 282 -4.51 9.77 17.44
CA ALA A 282 -5.61 10.69 17.65
C ALA A 282 -6.59 10.25 18.77
N TYR A 283 -6.77 8.94 18.97
CA TYR A 283 -7.94 8.42 19.71
C TYR A 283 -7.56 7.57 20.92
N ARG A 284 -6.66 8.08 21.76
CA ARG A 284 -6.19 7.32 22.94
C ARG A 284 -7.32 6.78 23.84
N LYS A 285 -8.37 7.58 24.13
CA LYS A 285 -9.50 7.13 24.97
C LYS A 285 -10.30 6.00 24.30
N ARG A 286 -10.61 6.14 23.01
CA ARG A 286 -11.35 5.12 22.23
C ARG A 286 -10.54 3.84 22.08
N THR A 287 -9.26 3.97 21.78
CA THR A 287 -8.34 2.82 21.64
C THR A 287 -8.20 2.07 22.94
N ARG A 288 -8.03 2.75 24.09
CA ARG A 288 -8.00 2.12 25.43
C ARG A 288 -9.30 1.38 25.75
N ARG A 289 -10.46 1.92 25.33
CA ARG A 289 -11.75 1.24 25.50
C ARG A 289 -11.82 -0.05 24.67
N ARG A 290 -11.35 -0.01 23.42
CA ARG A 290 -11.28 -1.19 22.54
C ARG A 290 -10.34 -2.27 23.07
N ILE A 291 -9.19 -1.89 23.62
CA ILE A 291 -8.25 -2.84 24.24
C ILE A 291 -8.95 -3.53 25.43
N ARG A 292 -9.61 -2.78 26.30
CA ARG A 292 -10.35 -3.37 27.43
C ARG A 292 -11.46 -4.32 26.97
N GLN A 293 -12.14 -3.97 25.90
CA GLN A 293 -13.16 -4.84 25.30
C GLN A 293 -12.53 -6.11 24.70
N ALA A 294 -11.47 -5.99 23.91
CA ALA A 294 -10.77 -7.13 23.32
C ALA A 294 -10.23 -8.11 24.36
N ARG A 295 -9.74 -7.60 25.50
CA ARG A 295 -9.33 -8.43 26.65
C ARG A 295 -10.50 -9.22 27.24
N ARG A 296 -11.67 -8.58 27.43
CA ARG A 296 -12.89 -9.24 27.91
C ARG A 296 -13.35 -10.33 26.94
N GLU A 297 -13.24 -10.07 25.64
CA GLU A 297 -13.62 -10.98 24.56
C GLU A 297 -12.52 -12.02 24.25
N ARG A 298 -11.38 -11.99 24.94
CA ARG A 298 -10.19 -12.84 24.71
C ARG A 298 -9.70 -12.80 23.26
N ASN A 299 -9.85 -11.65 22.60
CA ASN A 299 -9.44 -11.45 21.21
C ASN A 299 -8.04 -10.83 21.17
N ALA A 300 -7.02 -11.70 21.20
CA ALA A 300 -5.61 -11.30 21.23
C ALA A 300 -5.15 -10.56 19.95
N GLU A 301 -5.76 -10.81 18.79
CA GLU A 301 -5.42 -10.12 17.55
C GLU A 301 -5.87 -8.66 17.58
N VAL A 302 -7.13 -8.43 17.97
CA VAL A 302 -7.69 -7.09 18.14
C VAL A 302 -6.98 -6.32 19.24
N GLU A 303 -6.61 -6.99 20.35
CA GLU A 303 -5.85 -6.38 21.43
C GLU A 303 -4.48 -5.90 20.95
N ARG A 304 -3.71 -6.78 20.30
CA ARG A 304 -2.37 -6.44 19.74
C ARG A 304 -2.44 -5.28 18.75
N GLY A 305 -3.41 -5.32 17.82
CA GLY A 305 -3.60 -4.24 16.85
C GLY A 305 -3.90 -2.89 17.51
N ASN A 306 -4.76 -2.88 18.55
CA ASN A 306 -5.08 -1.65 19.26
C ASN A 306 -3.94 -1.17 20.20
N LEU A 307 -3.14 -2.09 20.76
CA LEU A 307 -1.94 -1.74 21.53
C LEU A 307 -0.87 -1.10 20.63
N ALA A 308 -0.62 -1.69 19.44
CA ALA A 308 0.27 -1.10 18.47
C ALA A 308 -0.16 0.33 18.10
N TRP A 309 -1.47 0.53 17.90
CA TRP A 309 -2.03 1.84 17.63
C TRP A 309 -1.87 2.83 18.78
N LEU A 310 -2.14 2.40 20.03
CA LEU A 310 -2.02 3.25 21.22
C LEU A 310 -0.58 3.66 21.50
N ASN A 311 0.33 2.72 21.27
CA ASN A 311 1.77 2.88 21.48
C ASN A 311 2.49 3.34 20.22
N LEU A 312 1.75 3.81 19.22
CA LEU A 312 2.36 4.37 18.01
C LEU A 312 3.27 5.53 18.37
N ASP A 313 4.54 5.27 18.27
CA ASP A 313 5.62 6.22 18.45
C ASP A 313 6.48 6.18 17.19
N THR A 314 6.37 7.24 16.41
CA THR A 314 7.07 7.33 15.13
C THR A 314 8.59 7.41 15.30
N GLU A 315 9.07 7.86 16.47
CA GLU A 315 10.50 7.84 16.80
C GLU A 315 10.98 6.41 17.06
N LYS A 316 10.18 5.59 17.77
CA LYS A 316 10.51 4.16 17.98
C LYS A 316 10.53 3.35 16.70
N VAL A 317 9.67 3.67 15.71
CA VAL A 317 9.76 3.05 14.38
C VAL A 317 11.10 3.37 13.72
N HIS A 318 11.56 4.59 13.86
CA HIS A 318 12.86 5.03 13.39
C HIS A 318 14.00 4.29 14.10
N GLU A 319 13.94 4.19 15.43
CA GLU A 319 14.90 3.43 16.23
C GLU A 319 14.92 1.94 15.87
N ARG A 320 13.72 1.35 15.66
CA ARG A 320 13.62 -0.05 15.20
C ARG A 320 14.29 -0.26 13.85
N ASN A 321 14.07 0.66 12.91
CA ASN A 321 14.71 0.61 11.60
C ASN A 321 16.23 0.75 11.71
N ILE A 322 16.72 1.65 12.58
CA ILE A 322 18.14 1.79 12.87
C ILE A 322 18.70 0.51 13.51
N LYS A 323 17.97 -0.11 14.47
CA LYS A 323 18.36 -1.36 15.10
C LYS A 323 18.44 -2.50 14.09
N MET A 324 17.46 -2.61 13.21
CA MET A 324 17.43 -3.60 12.12
C MET A 324 18.64 -3.42 11.19
N MET A 325 18.98 -2.18 10.83
CA MET A 325 20.16 -1.88 10.03
C MET A 325 21.46 -2.23 10.75
N ARG A 326 21.56 -1.98 12.05
CA ARG A 326 22.72 -2.43 12.87
C ARG A 326 22.86 -3.95 12.83
N THR A 327 21.74 -4.68 12.93
CA THR A 327 21.76 -6.15 12.83
C THR A 327 22.25 -6.62 11.46
N ILE A 328 21.80 -6.01 10.38
CA ILE A 328 22.26 -6.32 9.01
C ILE A 328 23.76 -6.03 8.84
N ILE A 329 24.25 -4.90 9.41
CA ILE A 329 25.64 -4.48 9.29
C ILE A 329 26.55 -5.33 10.19
N ASN A 330 26.08 -5.68 11.38
CA ASN A 330 26.84 -6.36 12.42
C ASN A 330 26.60 -7.88 12.47
N ALA A 331 25.85 -8.45 11.52
CA ALA A 331 25.61 -9.89 11.44
C ALA A 331 26.96 -10.60 11.29
N LYS A 332 27.59 -10.88 12.45
CA LYS A 332 28.68 -11.82 12.60
C LYS A 332 28.07 -13.18 12.93
N GLY A 333 28.32 -14.16 12.07
CA GLY A 333 28.21 -15.55 12.46
C GLY A 333 26.85 -16.19 12.26
N GLU A 334 26.48 -16.33 11.01
CA GLU A 334 25.87 -17.55 10.45
C GLU A 334 26.56 -17.79 9.12
N PRO A 335 26.68 -19.02 8.60
CA PRO A 335 27.87 -19.49 7.89
C PRO A 335 28.22 -18.84 6.54
N GLU A 336 27.52 -17.79 6.14
CA GLU A 336 27.92 -16.97 5.00
C GLU A 336 28.10 -15.52 5.46
N GLU A 337 29.35 -15.12 5.67
CA GLU A 337 29.72 -13.72 5.82
C GLU A 337 29.20 -12.96 4.62
N MET A 338 28.13 -12.19 4.82
CA MET A 338 27.56 -11.34 3.79
C MET A 338 28.65 -10.39 3.28
N ASP A 339 29.01 -10.52 2.00
CA ASP A 339 30.05 -9.69 1.37
C ASP A 339 29.71 -8.21 1.54
N ILE A 340 30.76 -7.40 1.64
CA ILE A 340 30.64 -5.93 1.81
C ILE A 340 29.79 -5.29 0.71
N LYS A 341 29.76 -5.89 -0.50
CA LYS A 341 28.92 -5.47 -1.62
C LYS A 341 27.43 -5.77 -1.41
N GLU A 342 27.11 -6.89 -0.78
CA GLU A 342 25.71 -7.24 -0.44
C GLU A 342 25.21 -6.38 0.72
N LYS A 343 26.03 -6.17 1.74
CA LYS A 343 25.77 -5.20 2.82
C LYS A 343 25.51 -3.81 2.24
N ALA A 344 26.32 -3.38 1.27
CA ALA A 344 26.17 -2.10 0.58
C ALA A 344 24.88 -2.01 -0.23
N LYS A 345 24.48 -3.07 -0.95
CA LYS A 345 23.22 -3.13 -1.69
C LYS A 345 22.01 -3.01 -0.75
N LEU A 346 22.01 -3.73 0.38
CA LEU A 346 20.93 -3.65 1.37
C LEU A 346 20.82 -2.27 1.99
N VAL A 347 21.96 -1.66 2.33
CA VAL A 347 22.00 -0.30 2.85
C VAL A 347 21.56 0.70 1.81
N ALA A 348 21.99 0.58 0.55
CA ALA A 348 21.54 1.45 -0.54
C ALA A 348 20.04 1.34 -0.78
N LYS A 349 19.49 0.12 -0.82
CA LYS A 349 18.05 -0.13 -0.94
C LYS A 349 17.28 0.49 0.21
N PHE A 350 17.76 0.36 1.44
CA PHE A 350 17.13 0.98 2.60
C PHE A 350 17.19 2.51 2.54
N PHE A 351 18.26 3.08 1.99
CA PHE A 351 18.38 4.52 1.77
C PHE A 351 17.44 5.02 0.69
N GLU A 352 17.28 4.28 -0.40
CA GLU A 352 16.31 4.60 -1.46
C GLU A 352 14.87 4.58 -0.92
N GLU A 353 14.55 3.62 -0.06
CA GLU A 353 13.25 3.52 0.62
C GLU A 353 13.03 4.64 1.66
N ASN A 354 14.11 5.20 2.24
CA ASN A 354 14.08 6.19 3.31
C ASN A 354 14.80 7.50 2.96
N GLU A 355 14.89 7.82 1.67
CA GLU A 355 15.72 8.90 1.09
C GLU A 355 15.51 10.31 1.68
N LYS A 356 14.43 10.49 2.42
CA LYS A 356 13.84 11.78 2.72
C LYS A 356 13.99 12.25 4.17
N ASN A 357 14.75 11.54 5.01
CA ASN A 357 14.89 11.85 6.43
C ASN A 357 16.34 12.21 6.81
N ASP A 358 16.48 12.97 7.91
CA ASP A 358 17.69 13.15 8.73
C ASP A 358 18.41 11.82 9.08
N PHE A 359 17.75 10.74 8.73
CA PHE A 359 18.16 9.36 8.87
C PHE A 359 19.47 9.03 8.12
N ARG A 360 19.74 9.64 6.96
CA ARG A 360 20.97 9.45 6.20
C ARG A 360 22.19 9.78 7.04
N THR A 361 22.19 10.96 7.66
CA THR A 361 23.30 11.41 8.51
C THR A 361 23.47 10.52 9.73
N LYS A 362 22.38 10.12 10.37
CA LYS A 362 22.41 9.19 11.52
C LYS A 362 22.91 7.81 11.13
N LEU A 363 22.50 7.27 9.99
CA LEU A 363 22.93 5.96 9.53
C LEU A 363 24.41 5.94 9.11
N LEU A 364 24.87 6.97 8.41
CA LEU A 364 26.28 7.10 8.06
C LEU A 364 27.16 7.20 9.32
N LYS A 365 26.68 7.89 10.37
CA LYS A 365 27.36 7.93 11.67
C LYS A 365 27.43 6.54 12.33
N ILE A 366 26.35 5.76 12.22
CA ILE A 366 26.31 4.37 12.72
C ILE A 366 27.26 3.47 11.93
N LEU A 367 27.28 3.60 10.60
CA LEU A 367 28.21 2.86 9.74
C LEU A 367 29.67 3.18 10.09
N LYS A 368 30.00 4.47 10.30
CA LYS A 368 31.33 4.91 10.70
C LYS A 368 31.74 4.33 12.06
N GLN A 369 30.80 4.14 12.99
CA GLN A 369 31.07 3.58 14.32
C GLN A 369 31.25 2.05 14.33
N ASN A 370 30.66 1.33 13.38
CA ASN A 370 30.58 -0.13 13.39
C ASN A 370 31.42 -0.82 12.29
N LEU A 371 31.99 -0.08 11.37
CA LEU A 371 32.91 -0.59 10.36
C LEU A 371 34.33 -0.14 10.68
N THR A 372 35.34 -0.94 10.29
CA THR A 372 36.71 -0.44 10.31
C THR A 372 36.82 0.77 9.38
N HIS A 373 37.76 1.67 9.63
CA HIS A 373 37.93 2.85 8.79
C HIS A 373 38.10 2.47 7.30
N ARG A 374 38.85 1.42 7.03
CA ARG A 374 39.08 0.89 5.68
C ARG A 374 37.80 0.38 5.03
N ASP A 375 36.99 -0.40 5.77
CA ASP A 375 35.75 -0.96 5.27
C ASP A 375 34.71 0.12 5.06
N PHE A 376 34.65 1.10 5.95
CA PHE A 376 33.79 2.26 5.81
C PHE A 376 34.11 3.08 4.56
N VAL A 377 35.40 3.37 4.31
CA VAL A 377 35.83 4.12 3.11
C VAL A 377 35.52 3.34 1.83
N ASN A 378 35.78 2.04 1.81
CA ASN A 378 35.47 1.18 0.67
C ASN A 378 33.97 1.11 0.42
N PHE A 379 33.17 0.90 1.45
CA PHE A 379 31.73 0.90 1.43
C PHE A 379 31.18 2.23 0.92
N TYR A 380 31.62 3.34 1.51
CA TYR A 380 31.18 4.68 1.14
C TYR A 380 31.49 5.01 -0.33
N ASN A 381 32.70 4.70 -0.78
CA ASN A 381 33.09 4.91 -2.18
C ASN A 381 32.30 4.04 -3.14
N TYR A 382 31.98 2.80 -2.75
CA TYR A 382 31.15 1.91 -3.55
C TYR A 382 29.73 2.46 -3.72
N ILE A 383 29.05 2.81 -2.63
CA ILE A 383 27.69 3.34 -2.68
C ILE A 383 27.62 4.69 -3.41
N LYS A 384 28.60 5.57 -3.20
CA LYS A 384 28.67 6.86 -3.89
C LYS A 384 28.83 6.73 -5.41
N ARG A 385 29.53 5.70 -5.88
CA ARG A 385 29.69 5.43 -7.32
C ARG A 385 28.45 4.78 -7.95
N LYS A 386 27.73 3.95 -7.24
CA LYS A 386 26.64 3.11 -7.75
C LYS A 386 25.26 3.70 -7.56
N HIS A 387 25.07 4.56 -6.57
CA HIS A 387 23.75 5.07 -6.20
C HIS A 387 23.76 6.60 -6.19
N SER A 388 22.94 7.19 -7.06
CA SER A 388 22.86 8.65 -7.25
C SER A 388 22.45 9.41 -5.99
N CYS A 389 21.67 8.79 -5.11
CA CYS A 389 21.21 9.37 -3.86
C CYS A 389 22.33 9.68 -2.85
N PHE A 390 23.56 9.18 -3.07
CA PHE A 390 24.70 9.43 -2.23
C PHE A 390 25.72 10.42 -2.82
N LYS A 391 25.51 10.92 -4.05
CA LYS A 391 26.48 11.80 -4.71
C LYS A 391 26.68 13.13 -3.99
N ASP A 392 25.63 13.63 -3.35
CA ASP A 392 25.61 14.94 -2.70
C ASP A 392 25.98 14.88 -1.20
N LEU A 393 26.34 13.71 -0.69
CA LEU A 393 26.79 13.55 0.68
C LEU A 393 28.29 13.82 0.78
N SER A 394 28.67 14.92 1.42
CA SER A 394 30.02 15.17 1.87
C SER A 394 30.18 14.67 3.31
N PHE A 395 31.23 13.92 3.56
CA PHE A 395 31.69 13.61 4.91
C PHE A 395 32.78 14.59 5.28
N SER A 396 32.48 15.52 6.15
CA SER A 396 33.47 16.25 6.94
C SER A 396 33.89 15.41 8.15
#